data_dab53537ad207918ef109d1e61779d82
#
_entry.id   dab53537ad207918ef109d1e61779d82
#
_cell.length_a   1.000
_cell.length_b   1.000
_cell.length_c   1.000
_cell.angle_alpha   90.00
_cell.angle_beta   90.00
_cell.angle_gamma   90.00
#
_symmetry.space_group_name_H-M   'P 1'
#
loop_
_entity.id
_entity.type
_entity.pdbx_description
1 polymer ?
#
loop_
_entity_poly.entity_id
_entity_poly.type
_entity_poly.pdbx_seq_one_letter_code
_entity_poly.pdbx_strand_id
1 'polypeptide(L)'
;MSHTHAIVWIDHAEAHIIGINPDDVENSVIKPAQPPHHLRKGSGRVPEDQHYYHEVVEALRGIKEIVIVGPSDAKLNLIKHIHKHDHDLVANIVGVETVDHPSDAQLLAYARKYFKIADAMLP
;
A
#
# COMPACT_ATOMS: atom_id res chain seq x y z
N MET A 1 5.20 -6.87 16.03
CA MET A 1 6.28 -7.46 15.28
C MET A 1 6.12 -7.21 13.79
N SER A 2 7.21 -6.91 13.11
CA SER A 2 7.13 -6.59 11.69
C SER A 2 6.87 -7.83 10.86
N HIS A 3 6.15 -7.66 9.78
CA HIS A 3 5.98 -8.69 8.78
C HIS A 3 7.14 -8.64 7.80
N THR A 4 7.43 -9.77 7.15
CA THR A 4 8.55 -9.82 6.22
C THR A 4 8.17 -9.35 4.83
N HIS A 5 6.91 -9.51 4.47
CA HIS A 5 6.40 -9.13 3.14
C HIS A 5 5.11 -8.35 3.30
N ALA A 6 4.83 -7.48 2.37
CA ALA A 6 3.56 -6.78 2.35
C ALA A 6 3.15 -6.45 0.93
N ILE A 7 1.84 -6.46 0.71
CA ILE A 7 1.28 -5.89 -0.50
C ILE A 7 0.41 -4.71 -0.11
N VAL A 8 0.54 -3.64 -0.87
CA VAL A 8 -0.26 -2.44 -0.70
C VAL A 8 -1.07 -2.25 -1.96
N TRP A 9 -2.40 -2.33 -1.83
CA TRP A 9 -3.29 -1.92 -2.90
C TRP A 9 -3.77 -0.52 -2.58
N ILE A 10 -3.59 0.42 -3.48
CA ILE A 10 -3.91 1.81 -3.17
C ILE A 10 -4.57 2.48 -4.35
N ASP A 11 -5.64 3.23 -4.06
CA ASP A 11 -6.19 4.21 -4.98
C ASP A 11 -6.35 5.52 -4.22
N HIS A 12 -7.04 6.49 -4.80
CA HIS A 12 -7.15 7.80 -4.16
C HIS A 12 -8.11 7.80 -2.98
N ALA A 13 -8.90 6.75 -2.83
CA ALA A 13 -9.92 6.68 -1.79
C ALA A 13 -9.50 5.82 -0.60
N GLU A 14 -8.63 4.84 -0.80
CA GLU A 14 -8.25 3.96 0.30
C GLU A 14 -7.04 3.14 -0.07
N ALA A 15 -6.36 2.64 0.95
CA ALA A 15 -5.24 1.73 0.80
C ALA A 15 -5.50 0.49 1.64
N HIS A 16 -5.29 -0.67 1.03
CA HIS A 16 -5.38 -1.95 1.72
C HIS A 16 -3.97 -2.49 1.86
N ILE A 17 -3.57 -2.76 3.08
CA ILE A 17 -2.23 -3.23 3.37
C ILE A 17 -2.33 -4.61 3.99
N ILE A 18 -1.69 -5.58 3.37
CA ILE A 18 -1.67 -6.94 3.89
C ILE A 18 -0.22 -7.28 4.19
N GLY A 19 0.08 -7.45 5.47
CA GLY A 19 1.39 -7.87 5.92
C GLY A 19 1.39 -9.38 6.10
N ILE A 20 2.45 -10.02 5.66
CA ILE A 20 2.52 -11.47 5.60
C ILE A 20 3.79 -11.96 6.30
N ASN A 21 3.60 -12.86 7.24
CA ASN A 21 4.67 -13.67 7.83
C ASN A 21 4.35 -15.12 7.54
N PRO A 22 5.29 -16.03 7.77
CA PRO A 22 5.02 -17.43 7.47
C PRO A 22 3.75 -17.99 8.11
N ASP A 23 3.41 -17.55 9.32
CA ASP A 23 2.24 -18.09 10.01
C ASP A 23 1.28 -17.01 10.47
N ASP A 24 1.33 -15.84 9.86
CA ASP A 24 0.49 -14.74 10.30
C ASP A 24 0.23 -13.78 9.15
N VAL A 25 -1.00 -13.30 9.06
CA VAL A 25 -1.41 -12.33 8.04
C VAL A 25 -2.20 -11.25 8.74
N GLU A 26 -1.87 -10.00 8.46
CA GLU A 26 -2.55 -8.88 9.06
C GLU A 26 -3.03 -7.93 7.99
N ASN A 27 -4.33 -7.63 8.00
CA ASN A 27 -4.93 -6.71 7.06
C ASN A 27 -5.23 -5.37 7.74
N SER A 28 -4.99 -4.30 7.03
CA SER A 28 -5.41 -2.99 7.50
C SER A 28 -5.86 -2.15 6.32
N VAL A 29 -6.73 -1.18 6.61
CA VAL A 29 -7.25 -0.27 5.61
C VAL A 29 -7.02 1.14 6.11
N ILE A 30 -6.44 1.97 5.25
CA ILE A 30 -6.17 3.36 5.58
C ILE A 30 -6.92 4.22 4.57
N LYS A 31 -7.60 5.25 5.07
CA LYS A 31 -8.34 6.17 4.22
C LYS A 31 -7.86 7.58 4.48
N PRO A 32 -7.85 8.43 3.45
CA PRO A 32 -7.48 9.82 3.67
C PRO A 32 -8.46 10.50 4.61
N ALA A 33 -7.95 11.44 5.39
CA ALA A 33 -8.83 12.32 6.12
C ALA A 33 -9.74 12.99 5.11
N GLN A 34 -11.02 13.05 5.40
CA GLN A 34 -12.00 13.50 4.42
C GLN A 34 -12.37 14.94 4.63
N PRO A 35 -11.57 15.89 4.15
CA PRO A 35 -12.05 17.26 4.20
C PRO A 35 -13.26 17.38 3.30
N PRO A 36 -14.20 18.22 3.65
CA PRO A 36 -15.37 18.39 2.82
C PRO A 36 -14.99 18.80 1.42
N HIS A 37 -15.60 18.17 0.44
CA HIS A 37 -15.26 18.45 -0.94
C HIS A 37 -15.50 19.87 -1.33
N HIS A 38 -16.55 20.48 -0.79
CA HIS A 38 -16.89 21.83 -1.18
C HIS A 38 -15.84 22.84 -0.78
N LEU A 39 -14.98 22.51 0.13
CA LEU A 39 -13.94 23.42 0.54
C LEU A 39 -12.86 23.61 -0.49
N ARG A 40 -12.89 22.84 -1.52
CA ARG A 40 -11.81 22.87 -2.47
C ARG A 40 -12.17 23.36 -3.83
N LYS A 41 -13.42 23.67 -4.02
CA LYS A 41 -13.86 23.96 -5.36
C LYS A 41 -13.25 25.21 -5.94
N GLY A 42 -12.87 26.13 -5.14
CA GLY A 42 -12.30 27.35 -5.65
C GLY A 42 -10.83 27.28 -5.99
N SER A 43 -10.18 26.22 -5.59
CA SER A 43 -8.73 26.13 -5.78
C SER A 43 -8.35 25.67 -7.16
N GLY A 44 -9.25 25.08 -7.89
CA GLY A 44 -8.96 24.53 -9.19
C GLY A 44 -8.13 23.26 -9.13
N ARG A 45 -7.52 23.00 -8.03
CA ARG A 45 -6.68 21.82 -7.87
C ARG A 45 -6.46 21.55 -6.41
N VAL A 46 -6.58 20.29 -6.04
CA VAL A 46 -6.41 19.87 -4.66
C VAL A 46 -5.09 19.16 -4.53
N PRO A 47 -4.21 19.57 -3.62
CA PRO A 47 -2.97 18.85 -3.39
C PRO A 47 -3.26 17.43 -2.94
N GLU A 48 -2.40 16.50 -3.34
CA GLU A 48 -2.51 15.15 -2.83
C GLU A 48 -2.41 15.16 -1.32
N ASP A 49 -3.13 14.25 -0.70
CA ASP A 49 -3.13 14.16 0.74
C ASP A 49 -1.85 13.48 1.21
N GLN A 50 -0.84 14.27 1.51
CA GLN A 50 0.44 13.72 1.94
C GLN A 50 0.32 13.00 3.27
N HIS A 51 -0.63 13.38 4.09
CA HIS A 51 -0.84 12.69 5.35
C HIS A 51 -1.32 11.25 5.13
N TYR A 52 -2.16 11.07 4.13
CA TYR A 52 -2.62 9.74 3.74
C TYR A 52 -1.43 8.83 3.36
N TYR A 53 -0.55 9.34 2.52
CA TYR A 53 0.61 8.57 2.12
C TYR A 53 1.55 8.33 3.29
N HIS A 54 1.67 9.30 4.17
CA HIS A 54 2.50 9.12 5.36
C HIS A 54 1.98 7.99 6.24
N GLU A 55 0.67 7.90 6.41
CA GLU A 55 0.08 6.83 7.21
C GLU A 55 0.35 5.47 6.59
N VAL A 56 0.28 5.39 5.27
CA VAL A 56 0.61 4.14 4.59
C VAL A 56 2.07 3.77 4.84
N VAL A 57 2.96 4.75 4.74
CA VAL A 57 4.37 4.51 4.97
C VAL A 57 4.62 4.00 6.38
N GLU A 58 3.95 4.59 7.38
CA GLU A 58 4.14 4.16 8.75
C GLU A 58 3.72 2.70 8.94
N ALA A 59 2.70 2.26 8.22
CA ALA A 59 2.27 0.87 8.30
C ALA A 59 3.26 -0.08 7.64
N LEU A 60 4.14 0.44 6.80
CA LEU A 60 5.10 -0.38 6.05
C LEU A 60 6.48 -0.42 6.70
N ARG A 61 6.68 0.32 7.76
CA ARG A 61 8.01 0.36 8.37
C ARG A 61 8.39 -1.00 8.92
N GLY A 62 9.64 -1.37 8.69
CA GLY A 62 10.16 -2.66 9.15
C GLY A 62 9.89 -3.82 8.23
N ILE A 63 9.12 -3.62 7.18
CA ILE A 63 8.81 -4.67 6.22
C ILE A 63 9.90 -4.70 5.15
N LYS A 64 10.39 -5.88 4.86
CA LYS A 64 11.58 -6.01 4.02
C LYS A 64 11.27 -6.07 2.54
N GLU A 65 10.14 -6.63 2.14
CA GLU A 65 9.77 -6.72 0.74
C GLU A 65 8.33 -6.26 0.57
N ILE A 66 8.15 -5.23 -0.25
CA ILE A 66 6.87 -4.58 -0.43
C ILE A 66 6.56 -4.52 -1.91
N VAL A 67 5.35 -4.95 -2.29
CA VAL A 67 4.85 -4.70 -3.64
C VAL A 67 3.68 -3.72 -3.54
N ILE A 68 3.66 -2.74 -4.42
CA ILE A 68 2.64 -1.70 -4.44
C ILE A 68 1.84 -1.87 -5.71
N VAL A 69 0.53 -2.02 -5.55
CA VAL A 69 -0.36 -2.27 -6.69
C VAL A 69 -1.55 -1.32 -6.61
N GLY A 70 -2.25 -1.21 -7.72
CA GLY A 70 -3.45 -0.40 -7.76
C GLY A 70 -3.86 -0.09 -9.18
N PRO A 71 -5.07 0.41 -9.38
CA PRO A 71 -5.61 0.62 -10.72
C PRO A 71 -5.19 1.95 -11.34
N SER A 72 -4.78 2.91 -10.55
CA SER A 72 -4.55 4.25 -11.04
C SER A 72 -3.18 4.77 -10.61
N ASP A 73 -3.00 6.08 -10.70
CA ASP A 73 -1.72 6.69 -10.41
C ASP A 73 -1.50 6.99 -8.93
N ALA A 74 -2.45 6.67 -8.07
CA ALA A 74 -2.21 6.83 -6.64
C ALA A 74 -0.99 6.05 -6.18
N LYS A 75 -0.76 4.88 -6.77
CA LYS A 75 0.42 4.10 -6.42
C LYS A 75 1.71 4.83 -6.79
N LEU A 76 1.69 5.55 -7.89
CA LEU A 76 2.87 6.32 -8.30
C LEU A 76 3.07 7.52 -7.38
N ASN A 77 1.99 8.13 -6.94
CA ASN A 77 2.07 9.24 -5.99
C ASN A 77 2.62 8.79 -4.65
N LEU A 78 2.23 7.60 -4.22
CA LEU A 78 2.79 7.02 -3.00
C LEU A 78 4.29 6.81 -3.15
N ILE A 79 4.71 6.28 -4.29
CA ILE A 79 6.13 6.04 -4.51
C ILE A 79 6.90 7.35 -4.54
N LYS A 80 6.35 8.39 -5.15
CA LYS A 80 6.98 9.71 -5.14
C LYS A 80 7.12 10.23 -3.71
N HIS A 81 6.10 10.04 -2.90
CA HIS A 81 6.14 10.45 -1.50
C HIS A 81 7.26 9.71 -0.76
N ILE A 82 7.39 8.41 -0.99
CA ILE A 82 8.41 7.61 -0.35
C ILE A 82 9.80 8.08 -0.77
N HIS A 83 10.00 8.34 -2.05
CA HIS A 83 11.28 8.83 -2.52
C HIS A 83 11.64 10.16 -1.88
N LYS A 84 10.67 11.01 -1.66
CA LYS A 84 10.93 12.35 -1.17
C LYS A 84 11.11 12.39 0.34
N HIS A 85 10.33 11.61 1.08
CA HIS A 85 10.26 11.75 2.52
C HIS A 85 10.80 10.55 3.28
N ASP A 86 10.86 9.38 2.66
CA ASP A 86 11.23 8.15 3.35
C ASP A 86 12.13 7.32 2.45
N HIS A 87 13.20 7.94 2.04
CA HIS A 87 14.08 7.37 1.01
C HIS A 87 14.62 6.00 1.38
N ASP A 88 14.81 5.75 2.66
CA ASP A 88 15.33 4.46 3.12
C ASP A 88 14.35 3.31 2.85
N LEU A 89 13.07 3.61 2.68
CA LEU A 89 12.08 2.57 2.39
C LEU A 89 12.13 2.15 0.92
N VAL A 90 12.70 2.97 0.06
CA VAL A 90 12.73 2.70 -1.37
C VAL A 90 13.34 1.34 -1.68
N ALA A 91 14.40 0.97 -0.98
CA ALA A 91 15.09 -0.28 -1.24
C ALA A 91 14.22 -1.51 -0.92
N ASN A 92 13.18 -1.33 -0.13
CA ASN A 92 12.30 -2.43 0.26
C ASN A 92 11.14 -2.61 -0.71
N ILE A 93 10.95 -1.69 -1.64
CA ILE A 93 9.89 -1.81 -2.64
C ILE A 93 10.42 -2.65 -3.79
N VAL A 94 9.87 -3.85 -3.94
CA VAL A 94 10.38 -4.80 -4.93
C VAL A 94 9.57 -4.82 -6.20
N GLY A 95 8.42 -4.18 -6.24
CA GLY A 95 7.63 -4.14 -7.46
C GLY A 95 6.47 -3.19 -7.38
N VAL A 96 6.03 -2.75 -8.56
CA VAL A 96 4.87 -1.89 -8.72
C VAL A 96 4.08 -2.45 -9.88
N GLU A 97 2.80 -2.79 -9.63
CA GLU A 97 1.99 -3.42 -10.66
C GLU A 97 0.63 -2.76 -10.74
N THR A 98 0.03 -2.80 -11.89
CA THR A 98 -1.33 -2.29 -12.07
C THR A 98 -2.29 -3.46 -11.93
N VAL A 99 -3.19 -3.34 -10.96
CA VAL A 99 -4.26 -4.33 -10.79
C VAL A 99 -5.55 -3.56 -10.54
N ASP A 100 -6.66 -4.20 -10.85
CA ASP A 100 -7.96 -3.59 -10.69
C ASP A 100 -8.38 -3.63 -9.22
N HIS A 101 -9.60 -4.03 -8.91
CA HIS A 101 -10.14 -4.02 -7.55
C HIS A 101 -10.36 -5.45 -7.05
N PRO A 102 -9.30 -6.15 -6.67
CA PRO A 102 -9.48 -7.50 -6.12
C PRO A 102 -10.02 -7.44 -4.70
N SER A 103 -10.63 -8.52 -4.28
CA SER A 103 -10.99 -8.67 -2.88
C SER A 103 -9.70 -8.85 -2.06
N ASP A 104 -9.82 -8.73 -0.74
CA ASP A 104 -8.66 -8.94 0.12
C ASP A 104 -8.12 -10.36 -0.01
N ALA A 105 -9.01 -11.33 -0.16
CA ALA A 105 -8.56 -12.72 -0.36
C ALA A 105 -7.80 -12.88 -1.66
N GLN A 106 -8.26 -12.25 -2.73
CA GLN A 106 -7.57 -12.29 -4.00
C GLN A 106 -6.23 -11.55 -3.93
N LEU A 107 -6.21 -10.44 -3.20
CA LEU A 107 -5.00 -9.67 -3.05
C LEU A 107 -3.95 -10.48 -2.27
N LEU A 108 -4.36 -11.18 -1.25
CA LEU A 108 -3.46 -12.04 -0.49
C LEU A 108 -2.90 -13.16 -1.36
N ALA A 109 -3.77 -13.79 -2.16
CA ALA A 109 -3.33 -14.84 -3.06
C ALA A 109 -2.33 -14.31 -4.09
N TYR A 110 -2.60 -13.10 -4.59
CA TYR A 110 -1.69 -12.45 -5.51
C TYR A 110 -0.32 -12.23 -4.87
N ALA A 111 -0.32 -11.74 -3.64
CA ALA A 111 0.94 -11.47 -2.95
C ALA A 111 1.74 -12.74 -2.70
N ARG A 112 1.08 -13.80 -2.28
CA ARG A 112 1.77 -15.05 -2.04
C ARG A 112 2.41 -15.58 -3.31
N LYS A 113 1.71 -15.45 -4.41
CA LYS A 113 2.25 -15.87 -5.68
C LYS A 113 3.39 -14.97 -6.14
N TYR A 114 3.22 -13.68 -5.96
CA TYR A 114 4.22 -12.70 -6.35
C TYR A 114 5.53 -12.93 -5.60
N PHE A 115 5.44 -13.12 -4.30
CA PHE A 115 6.61 -13.32 -3.47
C PHE A 115 7.05 -14.79 -3.41
N LYS A 116 6.28 -15.69 -4.01
CA LYS A 116 6.55 -17.13 -3.94
C LYS A 116 6.56 -17.61 -2.51
N ILE A 117 5.60 -17.16 -1.73
CA ILE A 117 5.46 -17.54 -0.34
C ILE A 117 4.52 -18.73 -0.27
N ALA A 118 4.96 -19.78 0.41
CA ALA A 118 4.11 -20.93 0.60
C ALA A 118 2.90 -20.55 1.47
N ASP A 119 1.79 -21.21 1.20
CA ASP A 119 0.64 -21.10 2.07
C ASP A 119 1.05 -21.62 3.44
N ALA A 120 0.57 -20.96 4.51
CA ALA A 120 0.91 -21.37 5.85
C ALA A 120 0.46 -22.79 6.16
N MET A 121 -0.53 -23.26 5.44
CA MET A 121 -1.02 -24.62 5.63
C MET A 121 -0.12 -25.69 5.01
N LEU A 122 0.78 -25.28 4.16
CA LEU A 122 1.62 -26.24 3.47
C LEU A 122 2.79 -26.65 4.35
N PRO A 123 3.13 -27.92 4.31
CA PRO A 123 4.27 -28.37 5.07
C PRO A 123 5.56 -27.76 4.58
#